data_4babd7b2de3ee48a011a2cecf708442d
#
_entry.id   4babd7b2de3ee48a011a2cecf708442d
#
_cell.length_a   1.000
_cell.length_b   1.000
_cell.length_c   1.000
_cell.angle_alpha   90.00
_cell.angle_beta   90.00
_cell.angle_gamma   90.00
#
_symmetry.space_group_name_H-M   'P 1'
#
loop_
_entity.id
_entity.type
_entity.pdbx_description
1 polymer ?
#
loop_
_entity_poly.entity_id
_entity_poly.type
_entity_poly.pdbx_seq_one_letter_code
_entity_poly.pdbx_strand_id
1 'polypeptide(L)'
;MRVLIIGGGRFLGRSFAEEALARGDEVVVFNRGRTSVDPPGVTAVRGDRGEPADVARLAAHGPWDAVIDTCASVPGVVGQNARALAGQAGAYLFVSSVSAFADWPARPIRDGMPLLEGAPDVTEGDYGALKAGAERAVRAAFPGRSLVLYPGLIIGPYEDRGRQTWWLSRLARGGLVVAPGDPRRQIRPIDARDVASFGLHCLRAGDEGSFVVTSPPGHSSFGEWLGACAAETGAGAELVWAGDTVLQAAGVDEWTGLPLWAAAEGDARAVWDADVAGALAAGLVCRPVQETVRDTWHWLKDAPVPADAEGRINGHGLPPQQERQILRALGRN
;
A
#
# COMPACT_ATOMS: atom_id res chain seq x y z
N MET A 1 -0.39 -5.10 -23.86
CA MET A 1 -1.07 -3.77 -23.78
C MET A 1 -0.02 -2.68 -23.81
N ARG A 2 -0.43 -1.49 -24.24
CA ARG A 2 0.34 -0.25 -24.05
C ARG A 2 -0.20 0.48 -22.81
N VAL A 3 0.57 0.50 -21.73
CA VAL A 3 0.11 0.94 -20.40
C VAL A 3 0.84 2.21 -19.97
N LEU A 4 0.07 3.23 -19.58
CA LEU A 4 0.59 4.42 -18.94
C LEU A 4 0.46 4.28 -17.42
N ILE A 5 1.57 4.47 -16.68
CA ILE A 5 1.56 4.48 -15.21
C ILE A 5 1.92 5.87 -14.70
N ILE A 6 0.98 6.53 -14.05
CA ILE A 6 1.22 7.80 -13.36
C ILE A 6 1.81 7.49 -11.99
N GLY A 7 3.11 7.80 -11.80
CA GLY A 7 3.84 7.51 -10.56
C GLY A 7 4.62 6.20 -10.54
N GLY A 8 4.93 5.58 -11.66
CA GLY A 8 5.54 4.25 -11.80
C GLY A 8 6.96 4.04 -11.23
N GLY A 9 7.56 5.01 -10.55
CA GLY A 9 8.96 4.91 -10.08
C GLY A 9 9.13 4.36 -8.64
N ARG A 10 8.09 4.27 -7.83
CA ARG A 10 8.20 3.90 -6.40
C ARG A 10 7.16 2.86 -6.01
N PHE A 11 7.54 1.97 -5.09
CA PHE A 11 6.68 1.00 -4.40
C PHE A 11 5.58 0.41 -5.30
N LEU A 12 4.30 0.67 -5.02
CA LEU A 12 3.18 0.10 -5.77
C LEU A 12 3.23 0.45 -7.26
N GLY A 13 3.55 1.70 -7.61
CA GLY A 13 3.67 2.10 -9.02
C GLY A 13 4.78 1.36 -9.74
N ARG A 14 5.91 1.13 -9.06
CA ARG A 14 7.01 0.30 -9.57
C ARG A 14 6.58 -1.16 -9.74
N SER A 15 5.82 -1.71 -8.78
CA SER A 15 5.28 -3.07 -8.89
C SER A 15 4.36 -3.22 -10.10
N PHE A 16 3.52 -2.22 -10.40
CA PHE A 16 2.74 -2.21 -11.64
C PHE A 16 3.62 -2.19 -12.89
N ALA A 17 4.69 -1.39 -12.89
CA ALA A 17 5.57 -1.30 -14.05
C ALA A 17 6.33 -2.60 -14.30
N GLU A 18 6.92 -3.18 -13.24
CA GLU A 18 7.67 -4.44 -13.33
C GLU A 18 6.76 -5.62 -13.73
N GLU A 19 5.55 -5.70 -13.15
CA GLU A 19 4.57 -6.74 -13.46
C GLU A 19 4.03 -6.63 -14.90
N ALA A 20 3.79 -5.41 -15.39
CA ALA A 20 3.36 -5.18 -16.76
C ALA A 20 4.46 -5.56 -17.77
N LEU A 21 5.72 -5.18 -17.51
CA LEU A 21 6.87 -5.57 -18.31
C LEU A 21 7.05 -7.10 -18.36
N ALA A 22 6.91 -7.78 -17.22
CA ALA A 22 7.01 -9.24 -17.14
C ALA A 22 5.93 -9.95 -17.99
N ARG A 23 4.79 -9.29 -18.23
CA ARG A 23 3.72 -9.78 -19.10
C ARG A 23 3.89 -9.40 -20.58
N GLY A 24 5.00 -8.73 -20.93
CA GLY A 24 5.29 -8.29 -22.29
C GLY A 24 4.53 -7.04 -22.73
N ASP A 25 4.08 -6.21 -21.78
CA ASP A 25 3.42 -4.94 -22.11
C ASP A 25 4.44 -3.86 -22.47
N GLU A 26 4.04 -2.93 -23.32
CA GLU A 26 4.73 -1.65 -23.50
C GLU A 26 4.36 -0.74 -22.33
N VAL A 27 5.35 -0.38 -21.51
CA VAL A 27 5.14 0.39 -20.28
C VAL A 27 5.74 1.78 -20.42
N VAL A 28 4.88 2.78 -20.24
CA VAL A 28 5.29 4.18 -20.12
C VAL A 28 5.03 4.65 -18.70
N VAL A 29 6.03 5.27 -18.07
CA VAL A 29 5.89 5.87 -16.75
C VAL A 29 5.92 7.40 -16.86
N PHE A 30 4.99 8.05 -16.18
CA PHE A 30 4.96 9.51 -16.07
C PHE A 30 5.30 9.94 -14.64
N ASN A 31 6.43 10.59 -14.48
CA ASN A 31 6.91 11.08 -13.19
C ASN A 31 7.94 12.22 -13.35
N ARG A 32 8.27 12.88 -12.23
CA ARG A 32 9.23 13.98 -12.21
C ARG A 32 10.71 13.56 -12.30
N GLY A 33 11.02 12.27 -12.15
CA GLY A 33 12.38 11.73 -12.15
C GLY A 33 13.24 12.16 -10.97
N ARG A 34 12.64 12.59 -9.83
CA ARG A 34 13.38 13.18 -8.70
C ARG A 34 13.61 12.22 -7.53
N THR A 35 12.83 11.19 -7.38
CA THR A 35 12.76 10.40 -6.14
C THR A 35 13.22 8.95 -6.27
N SER A 36 13.34 8.43 -7.47
CA SER A 36 13.74 7.04 -7.71
C SER A 36 14.21 6.86 -9.14
N VAL A 37 15.00 5.81 -9.35
CA VAL A 37 15.35 5.32 -10.69
C VAL A 37 14.17 4.50 -11.23
N ASP A 38 13.79 4.76 -12.47
CA ASP A 38 12.73 4.00 -13.12
C ASP A 38 13.11 2.53 -13.29
N PRO A 39 12.13 1.60 -13.29
CA PRO A 39 12.40 0.21 -13.61
C PRO A 39 13.05 0.06 -15.00
N PRO A 40 14.03 -0.85 -15.15
CA PRO A 40 14.58 -1.14 -16.47
C PRO A 40 13.51 -1.62 -17.45
N GLY A 41 13.54 -1.13 -18.68
CA GLY A 41 12.61 -1.53 -19.74
C GLY A 41 11.38 -0.62 -19.90
N VAL A 42 11.15 0.34 -19.01
CA VAL A 42 10.07 1.33 -19.21
C VAL A 42 10.52 2.50 -20.08
N THR A 43 9.58 3.09 -20.80
CA THR A 43 9.76 4.41 -21.42
C THR A 43 9.34 5.50 -20.44
N ALA A 44 10.24 6.43 -20.12
CA ALA A 44 9.95 7.48 -19.16
C ALA A 44 9.56 8.80 -19.85
N VAL A 45 8.38 9.31 -19.52
CA VAL A 45 7.93 10.67 -19.85
C VAL A 45 8.04 11.54 -18.59
N ARG A 46 8.83 12.62 -18.66
CA ARG A 46 9.06 13.51 -17.51
C ARG A 46 8.06 14.64 -17.50
N GLY A 47 7.49 14.89 -16.31
CA GLY A 47 6.58 16.00 -16.08
C GLY A 47 5.96 15.95 -14.70
N ASP A 48 5.28 17.02 -14.34
CA ASP A 48 4.47 17.12 -13.13
C ASP A 48 2.99 16.93 -13.45
N ARG A 49 2.34 15.99 -12.80
CA ARG A 49 0.92 15.73 -12.96
C ARG A 49 0.02 16.88 -12.53
N GLY A 50 0.52 17.79 -11.71
CA GLY A 50 -0.15 19.03 -11.30
C GLY A 50 -0.10 20.13 -12.36
N GLU A 51 0.79 20.01 -13.34
CA GLU A 51 0.98 21.00 -14.39
C GLU A 51 0.17 20.66 -15.65
N PRO A 52 -0.87 21.45 -16.02
CA PRO A 52 -1.73 21.17 -17.16
C PRO A 52 -0.97 20.98 -18.49
N ALA A 53 0.08 21.75 -18.71
CA ALA A 53 0.90 21.67 -19.93
C ALA A 53 1.66 20.32 -20.03
N ASP A 54 2.15 19.81 -18.88
CA ASP A 54 2.83 18.52 -18.84
C ASP A 54 1.86 17.36 -19.11
N VAL A 55 0.66 17.45 -18.56
CA VAL A 55 -0.40 16.46 -18.78
C VAL A 55 -0.93 16.49 -20.21
N ALA A 56 -1.06 17.68 -20.80
CA ALA A 56 -1.44 17.80 -22.22
C ALA A 56 -0.38 17.19 -23.13
N ARG A 57 0.90 17.43 -22.85
CA ARG A 57 2.02 16.81 -23.57
C ARG A 57 2.01 15.29 -23.40
N LEU A 58 1.75 14.78 -22.16
CA LEU A 58 1.59 13.36 -21.91
C LEU A 58 0.46 12.77 -22.78
N ALA A 59 -0.70 13.40 -22.80
CA ALA A 59 -1.86 12.93 -23.59
C ALA A 59 -1.52 12.75 -25.07
N ALA A 60 -0.65 13.60 -25.63
CA ALA A 60 -0.19 13.52 -27.01
C ALA A 60 0.68 12.27 -27.31
N HIS A 61 1.19 11.58 -26.30
CA HIS A 61 1.91 10.31 -26.45
C HIS A 61 0.97 9.10 -26.61
N GLY A 62 -0.35 9.25 -26.40
CA GLY A 62 -1.34 8.19 -26.59
C GLY A 62 -1.44 7.68 -28.05
N PRO A 63 -2.36 6.76 -28.35
CA PRO A 63 -3.33 6.21 -27.41
C PRO A 63 -2.76 5.15 -26.46
N TRP A 64 -3.48 4.91 -25.36
CA TRP A 64 -3.15 3.93 -24.33
C TRP A 64 -4.25 2.86 -24.26
N ASP A 65 -3.89 1.60 -24.06
CA ASP A 65 -4.88 0.56 -23.71
C ASP A 65 -5.43 0.81 -22.29
N ALA A 66 -4.55 1.21 -21.37
CA ALA A 66 -4.94 1.56 -20.01
C ALA A 66 -4.03 2.62 -19.39
N VAL A 67 -4.62 3.42 -18.50
CA VAL A 67 -3.91 4.31 -17.56
C VAL A 67 -4.04 3.73 -16.16
N ILE A 68 -2.93 3.68 -15.42
CA ILE A 68 -2.88 3.27 -14.02
C ILE A 68 -2.40 4.46 -13.19
N ASP A 69 -3.26 4.98 -12.31
CA ASP A 69 -2.92 6.10 -11.43
C ASP A 69 -2.71 5.63 -9.99
N THR A 70 -1.43 5.57 -9.58
CA THR A 70 -1.01 5.15 -8.24
C THR A 70 -0.70 6.33 -7.30
N CYS A 71 -0.68 7.56 -7.81
CA CYS A 71 -0.19 8.75 -7.09
C CYS A 71 -1.29 9.70 -6.62
N ALA A 72 -2.52 9.26 -6.58
CA ALA A 72 -3.68 10.10 -6.45
C ALA A 72 -4.02 10.45 -5.00
N SER A 73 -3.67 11.66 -4.56
CA SER A 73 -4.04 12.21 -3.26
C SER A 73 -4.66 13.60 -3.30
N VAL A 74 -4.74 14.22 -4.50
CA VAL A 74 -5.36 15.54 -4.67
C VAL A 74 -6.47 15.42 -5.73
N PRO A 75 -7.75 15.40 -5.32
CA PRO A 75 -8.88 15.15 -6.20
C PRO A 75 -8.92 15.99 -7.48
N GLY A 76 -8.69 17.30 -7.37
CA GLY A 76 -8.69 18.19 -8.53
C GLY A 76 -7.61 17.84 -9.56
N VAL A 77 -6.41 17.46 -9.10
CA VAL A 77 -5.31 17.02 -9.99
C VAL A 77 -5.66 15.69 -10.66
N VAL A 78 -6.27 14.77 -9.92
CA VAL A 78 -6.71 13.47 -10.47
C VAL A 78 -7.76 13.67 -11.54
N GLY A 79 -8.78 14.47 -11.29
CA GLY A 79 -9.82 14.80 -12.26
C GLY A 79 -9.28 15.50 -13.51
N GLN A 80 -8.32 16.41 -13.35
CA GLN A 80 -7.61 17.04 -14.47
C GLN A 80 -6.91 16.01 -15.35
N ASN A 81 -6.15 15.07 -14.75
CA ASN A 81 -5.45 14.02 -15.47
C ASN A 81 -6.42 13.08 -16.17
N ALA A 82 -7.46 12.63 -15.47
CA ALA A 82 -8.48 11.76 -16.03
C ALA A 82 -9.18 12.39 -17.25
N ARG A 83 -9.50 13.70 -17.17
CA ARG A 83 -10.11 14.45 -18.28
C ARG A 83 -9.16 14.59 -19.47
N ALA A 84 -7.90 14.91 -19.24
CA ALA A 84 -6.92 15.08 -20.29
C ALA A 84 -6.60 13.77 -21.02
N LEU A 85 -6.73 12.63 -20.33
CA LEU A 85 -6.52 11.30 -20.88
C LEU A 85 -7.80 10.63 -21.39
N ALA A 86 -8.96 11.26 -21.19
CA ALA A 86 -10.23 10.82 -21.77
C ALA A 86 -10.14 10.83 -23.31
N GLY A 87 -10.58 9.75 -23.95
CA GLY A 87 -10.43 9.59 -25.41
C GLY A 87 -9.03 9.21 -25.90
N GLN A 88 -8.03 9.22 -25.02
CA GLN A 88 -6.67 8.73 -25.29
C GLN A 88 -6.37 7.39 -24.60
N ALA A 89 -7.28 6.88 -23.78
CA ALA A 89 -7.14 5.61 -23.08
C ALA A 89 -8.42 4.77 -23.12
N GLY A 90 -8.26 3.46 -23.27
CA GLY A 90 -9.36 2.50 -23.25
C GLY A 90 -9.91 2.23 -21.86
N ALA A 91 -9.07 2.35 -20.83
CA ALA A 91 -9.45 2.16 -19.43
C ALA A 91 -8.64 3.05 -18.49
N TYR A 92 -9.21 3.35 -17.31
CA TYR A 92 -8.53 4.05 -16.23
C TYR A 92 -8.61 3.23 -14.94
N LEU A 93 -7.48 2.75 -14.44
CA LEU A 93 -7.36 2.12 -13.14
C LEU A 93 -6.90 3.17 -12.12
N PHE A 94 -7.73 3.40 -11.13
CA PHE A 94 -7.44 4.28 -10.01
C PHE A 94 -7.12 3.48 -8.76
N VAL A 95 -5.96 3.72 -8.15
CA VAL A 95 -5.62 3.13 -6.85
C VAL A 95 -6.13 4.04 -5.73
N SER A 96 -7.26 3.65 -5.14
CA SER A 96 -7.84 4.26 -3.96
C SER A 96 -7.24 3.68 -2.67
N SER A 97 -8.01 3.49 -1.61
CA SER A 97 -7.62 2.92 -0.32
C SER A 97 -8.83 2.44 0.45
N VAL A 98 -8.67 1.42 1.30
CA VAL A 98 -9.68 1.07 2.31
C VAL A 98 -10.01 2.25 3.24
N SER A 99 -9.10 3.20 3.40
CA SER A 99 -9.35 4.43 4.18
C SER A 99 -10.41 5.35 3.56
N ALA A 100 -10.83 5.11 2.32
CA ALA A 100 -11.91 5.85 1.70
C ALA A 100 -13.30 5.45 2.20
N PHE A 101 -13.45 4.28 2.83
CA PHE A 101 -14.72 3.82 3.37
C PHE A 101 -15.09 4.57 4.66
N ALA A 102 -16.36 4.97 4.77
CA ALA A 102 -16.84 5.79 5.88
C ALA A 102 -16.74 5.10 7.25
N ASP A 103 -16.90 3.79 7.28
CA ASP A 103 -16.92 3.00 8.52
C ASP A 103 -15.54 2.39 8.88
N TRP A 104 -14.56 2.43 7.98
CA TRP A 104 -13.24 1.89 8.26
C TRP A 104 -12.41 2.86 9.13
N PRO A 105 -11.62 2.39 10.09
CA PRO A 105 -11.34 1.00 10.47
C PRO A 105 -12.20 0.47 11.62
N ALA A 106 -13.28 1.16 11.99
CA ALA A 106 -14.13 0.80 13.13
C ALA A 106 -15.06 -0.38 12.86
N ARG A 107 -15.43 -0.61 11.61
CA ARG A 107 -16.35 -1.67 11.17
C ARG A 107 -15.80 -2.40 9.95
N PRO A 108 -16.22 -3.68 9.76
CA PRO A 108 -15.92 -4.44 8.56
C PRO A 108 -16.37 -3.72 7.29
N ILE A 109 -15.58 -3.85 6.23
CA ILE A 109 -15.87 -3.25 4.92
C ILE A 109 -16.01 -4.30 3.82
N ARG A 110 -16.74 -3.96 2.76
CA ARG A 110 -16.87 -4.74 1.53
C ARG A 110 -17.14 -3.82 0.34
N ASP A 111 -17.06 -4.37 -0.85
CA ASP A 111 -17.39 -3.68 -2.08
C ASP A 111 -18.80 -3.06 -2.01
N GLY A 112 -18.94 -1.86 -2.56
CA GLY A 112 -20.20 -1.13 -2.64
C GLY A 112 -20.66 -0.41 -1.35
N MET A 113 -19.89 -0.48 -0.25
CA MET A 113 -20.21 0.28 0.96
C MET A 113 -19.95 1.79 0.78
N PRO A 114 -20.62 2.63 1.61
CA PRO A 114 -20.47 4.08 1.53
C PRO A 114 -19.01 4.53 1.73
N LEU A 115 -18.60 5.48 0.91
CA LEU A 115 -17.32 6.17 1.05
C LEU A 115 -17.49 7.45 1.86
N LEU A 116 -16.40 7.90 2.47
CA LEU A 116 -16.32 9.22 3.10
C LEU A 116 -16.80 10.32 2.14
N GLU A 117 -17.35 11.38 2.68
CA GLU A 117 -17.58 12.58 1.91
C GLU A 117 -16.24 13.17 1.46
N GLY A 118 -16.16 13.64 0.23
CA GLY A 118 -14.98 14.23 -0.36
C GLY A 118 -15.37 14.89 -1.67
N ALA A 119 -15.17 16.19 -1.77
CA ALA A 119 -15.45 16.90 -3.01
C ALA A 119 -14.36 16.60 -4.06
N PRO A 120 -14.71 16.56 -5.35
CA PRO A 120 -13.79 16.20 -6.44
C PRO A 120 -12.78 17.30 -6.77
N ASP A 121 -12.89 18.47 -6.18
CA ASP A 121 -12.06 19.66 -6.44
C ASP A 121 -11.25 20.14 -5.22
N VAL A 122 -11.36 19.46 -4.06
CA VAL A 122 -10.56 19.82 -2.87
C VAL A 122 -9.09 19.47 -3.06
N THR A 123 -8.23 20.24 -2.39
CA THR A 123 -6.77 20.07 -2.42
C THR A 123 -6.19 19.58 -1.11
N GLU A 124 -6.92 19.72 -0.01
CA GLU A 124 -6.51 19.38 1.35
C GLU A 124 -7.63 18.69 2.11
N GLY A 125 -7.29 17.87 3.10
CA GLY A 125 -8.24 17.14 3.94
C GLY A 125 -7.66 15.82 4.42
N ASP A 126 -8.46 15.06 5.14
CA ASP A 126 -8.09 13.72 5.59
C ASP A 126 -7.85 12.78 4.40
N TYR A 127 -6.84 11.92 4.53
CA TYR A 127 -6.40 11.03 3.46
C TYR A 127 -7.54 10.21 2.85
N GLY A 128 -8.43 9.65 3.69
CA GLY A 128 -9.55 8.85 3.21
C GLY A 128 -10.56 9.68 2.41
N ALA A 129 -10.90 10.89 2.88
CA ALA A 129 -11.79 11.81 2.20
C ALA A 129 -11.20 12.29 0.86
N LEU A 130 -9.89 12.56 0.82
CA LEU A 130 -9.17 12.90 -0.42
C LEU A 130 -9.23 11.74 -1.43
N LYS A 131 -9.06 10.48 -0.98
CA LYS A 131 -9.18 9.30 -1.85
C LYS A 131 -10.60 9.15 -2.41
N ALA A 132 -11.62 9.32 -1.57
CA ALA A 132 -13.02 9.28 -1.99
C ALA A 132 -13.36 10.41 -2.99
N GLY A 133 -12.87 11.62 -2.75
CA GLY A 133 -13.00 12.76 -3.67
C GLY A 133 -12.30 12.51 -5.02
N ALA A 134 -11.10 11.95 -4.99
CA ALA A 134 -10.34 11.61 -6.19
C ALA A 134 -11.05 10.53 -7.04
N GLU A 135 -11.67 9.54 -6.42
CA GLU A 135 -12.48 8.56 -7.13
C GLU A 135 -13.68 9.22 -7.84
N ARG A 136 -14.41 10.11 -7.13
CA ARG A 136 -15.51 10.87 -7.73
C ARG A 136 -15.01 11.72 -8.89
N ALA A 137 -13.83 12.32 -8.77
CA ALA A 137 -13.21 13.09 -9.84
C ALA A 137 -12.88 12.24 -11.07
N VAL A 138 -12.37 11.01 -10.90
CA VAL A 138 -12.12 10.07 -12.01
C VAL A 138 -13.45 9.70 -12.68
N ARG A 139 -14.45 9.26 -11.92
CA ARG A 139 -15.75 8.85 -12.48
C ARG A 139 -16.46 9.97 -13.24
N ALA A 140 -16.33 11.21 -12.78
CA ALA A 140 -16.91 12.38 -13.45
C ALA A 140 -16.13 12.80 -14.70
N ALA A 141 -14.81 12.59 -14.72
CA ALA A 141 -13.94 13.13 -15.77
C ALA A 141 -13.58 12.10 -16.87
N PHE A 142 -13.63 10.81 -16.58
CA PHE A 142 -13.29 9.74 -17.51
C PHE A 142 -14.54 8.95 -17.90
N PRO A 143 -15.12 9.17 -19.09
CA PRO A 143 -16.36 8.54 -19.54
C PRO A 143 -16.20 7.10 -19.99
N GLY A 144 -14.95 6.62 -20.10
CA GLY A 144 -14.62 5.25 -20.47
C GLY A 144 -14.68 4.28 -19.30
N ARG A 145 -14.23 3.06 -19.53
CA ARG A 145 -14.16 2.01 -18.51
C ARG A 145 -13.24 2.42 -17.37
N SER A 146 -13.75 2.45 -16.14
CA SER A 146 -12.97 2.76 -14.95
C SER A 146 -12.98 1.60 -13.95
N LEU A 147 -11.81 1.33 -13.37
CA LEU A 147 -11.58 0.33 -12.35
C LEU A 147 -10.97 1.01 -11.13
N VAL A 148 -11.52 0.76 -9.95
CA VAL A 148 -11.01 1.28 -8.70
C VAL A 148 -10.55 0.13 -7.81
N LEU A 149 -9.32 0.18 -7.33
CA LEU A 149 -8.84 -0.75 -6.32
C LEU A 149 -8.77 -0.05 -4.96
N TYR A 150 -9.33 -0.66 -3.93
CA TYR A 150 -9.19 -0.23 -2.54
C TYR A 150 -8.21 -1.16 -1.81
N PRO A 151 -6.90 -0.99 -1.99
CA PRO A 151 -5.97 -1.82 -1.26
C PRO A 151 -6.01 -1.52 0.22
N GLY A 152 -5.80 -2.58 1.02
CA GLY A 152 -5.55 -2.49 2.44
C GLY A 152 -4.13 -2.01 2.74
N LEU A 153 -3.52 -2.59 3.78
CA LEU A 153 -2.14 -2.27 4.16
C LEU A 153 -1.17 -3.00 3.22
N ILE A 154 -0.54 -2.24 2.34
CA ILE A 154 0.39 -2.78 1.35
C ILE A 154 1.77 -2.92 1.97
N ILE A 155 2.42 -4.08 1.73
CA ILE A 155 3.79 -4.41 2.10
C ILE A 155 4.56 -4.94 0.87
N GLY A 156 5.84 -5.22 1.02
CA GLY A 156 6.63 -5.83 -0.05
C GLY A 156 7.91 -5.05 -0.39
N PRO A 157 8.66 -5.48 -1.41
CA PRO A 157 9.86 -4.78 -1.88
C PRO A 157 9.56 -3.32 -2.23
N TYR A 158 10.54 -2.45 -2.00
CA TYR A 158 10.44 -0.98 -2.20
C TYR A 158 9.47 -0.25 -1.26
N GLU A 159 8.97 -0.91 -0.20
CA GLU A 159 8.13 -0.28 0.82
C GLU A 159 8.98 0.69 1.66
N ASP A 160 8.72 1.97 1.52
CA ASP A 160 9.48 3.05 2.18
C ASP A 160 8.70 3.71 3.33
N ARG A 161 7.53 3.19 3.68
CA ARG A 161 6.66 3.76 4.72
C ARG A 161 7.02 3.35 6.14
N GLY A 162 7.84 2.31 6.30
CA GLY A 162 8.23 1.80 7.60
C GLY A 162 7.31 0.70 8.16
N ARG A 163 6.39 0.17 7.38
CA ARG A 163 5.46 -0.87 7.86
C ARG A 163 6.16 -2.20 8.06
N GLN A 164 6.66 -2.81 6.98
CA GLN A 164 7.43 -4.06 7.04
C GLN A 164 8.92 -3.80 7.18
N THR A 165 9.43 -2.75 6.53
CA THR A 165 10.84 -2.41 6.50
C THR A 165 11.39 -2.07 7.88
N TRP A 166 10.60 -1.43 8.77
CA TRP A 166 11.01 -1.22 10.14
C TRP A 166 11.16 -2.54 10.91
N TRP A 167 10.19 -3.47 10.79
CA TRP A 167 10.25 -4.76 11.45
C TRP A 167 11.49 -5.56 11.03
N LEU A 168 11.74 -5.64 9.72
CA LEU A 168 12.93 -6.32 9.20
C LEU A 168 14.21 -5.66 9.73
N SER A 169 14.30 -4.33 9.69
CA SER A 169 15.44 -3.59 10.21
C SER A 169 15.62 -3.77 11.72
N ARG A 170 14.51 -3.83 12.48
CA ARG A 170 14.56 -4.07 13.94
C ARG A 170 15.01 -5.49 14.26
N LEU A 171 14.43 -6.48 13.58
CA LEU A 171 14.75 -7.90 13.80
C LEU A 171 16.17 -8.25 13.37
N ALA A 172 16.70 -7.62 12.35
CA ALA A 172 18.09 -7.77 11.90
C ALA A 172 19.13 -7.32 12.95
N ARG A 173 18.74 -6.57 13.97
CA ARG A 173 19.63 -6.20 15.10
C ARG A 173 19.69 -7.28 16.18
N GLY A 174 18.83 -8.30 16.10
CA GLY A 174 18.77 -9.38 17.08
C GLY A 174 18.28 -8.96 18.46
N GLY A 175 18.49 -9.86 19.45
CA GLY A 175 18.09 -9.66 20.84
C GLY A 175 16.58 -9.74 21.07
N LEU A 176 16.13 -9.23 22.23
CA LEU A 176 14.72 -9.20 22.59
C LEU A 176 13.99 -8.09 21.80
N VAL A 177 12.88 -8.44 21.17
CA VAL A 177 12.06 -7.54 20.35
C VAL A 177 10.62 -7.57 20.85
N VAL A 178 10.07 -6.42 21.21
CA VAL A 178 8.66 -6.31 21.59
C VAL A 178 7.78 -6.59 20.38
N ALA A 179 6.92 -7.60 20.48
CA ALA A 179 5.92 -7.95 19.49
C ALA A 179 4.49 -7.66 20.05
N PRO A 180 3.55 -7.16 19.23
CA PRO A 180 2.27 -6.68 19.75
C PRO A 180 1.20 -7.76 19.82
N GLY A 181 0.41 -7.72 20.89
CA GLY A 181 -0.85 -8.44 21.05
C GLY A 181 -0.73 -9.96 21.14
N ASP A 182 -1.70 -10.64 20.57
CA ASP A 182 -1.75 -12.11 20.46
C ASP A 182 -1.08 -12.54 19.13
N PRO A 183 -0.08 -13.43 19.15
CA PRO A 183 0.56 -13.94 17.94
C PRO A 183 -0.41 -14.63 16.98
N ARG A 184 -1.54 -15.13 17.47
CA ARG A 184 -2.57 -15.79 16.64
C ARG A 184 -3.51 -14.81 15.95
N ARG A 185 -3.44 -13.51 16.30
CA ARG A 185 -4.29 -12.50 15.68
C ARG A 185 -4.05 -12.45 14.19
N GLN A 186 -5.12 -12.61 13.42
CA GLN A 186 -5.05 -12.53 11.96
C GLN A 186 -4.76 -11.10 11.53
N ILE A 187 -3.85 -10.96 10.59
CA ILE A 187 -3.55 -9.72 9.88
C ILE A 187 -3.71 -9.96 8.37
N ARG A 188 -4.02 -8.91 7.64
CA ARG A 188 -4.32 -9.05 6.21
C ARG A 188 -3.58 -8.01 5.36
N PRO A 189 -2.25 -7.86 5.55
CA PRO A 189 -1.46 -7.06 4.63
C PRO A 189 -1.42 -7.73 3.26
N ILE A 190 -1.24 -6.94 2.21
CA ILE A 190 -1.13 -7.46 0.84
C ILE A 190 0.17 -7.03 0.20
N ASP A 191 0.78 -7.91 -0.60
CA ASP A 191 1.97 -7.58 -1.37
C ASP A 191 1.63 -6.60 -2.51
N ALA A 192 2.46 -5.58 -2.69
CA ALA A 192 2.31 -4.60 -3.76
C ALA A 192 2.25 -5.25 -5.15
N ARG A 193 2.98 -6.35 -5.34
CA ARG A 193 3.01 -7.11 -6.59
C ARG A 193 1.69 -7.84 -6.84
N ASP A 194 1.00 -8.29 -5.78
CA ASP A 194 -0.30 -8.96 -5.91
C ASP A 194 -1.40 -7.95 -6.26
N VAL A 195 -1.35 -6.75 -5.69
CA VAL A 195 -2.23 -5.63 -6.10
C VAL A 195 -2.00 -5.28 -7.56
N ALA A 196 -0.74 -5.18 -7.99
CA ALA A 196 -0.37 -4.88 -9.37
C ALA A 196 -0.82 -5.98 -10.34
N SER A 197 -0.54 -7.23 -10.00
CA SER A 197 -0.92 -8.40 -10.78
C SER A 197 -2.42 -8.49 -10.97
N PHE A 198 -3.19 -8.30 -9.90
CA PHE A 198 -4.65 -8.29 -9.93
C PHE A 198 -5.20 -7.13 -10.77
N GLY A 199 -4.71 -5.91 -10.58
CA GLY A 199 -5.16 -4.75 -11.36
C GLY A 199 -4.91 -4.92 -12.86
N LEU A 200 -3.75 -5.46 -13.26
CA LEU A 200 -3.43 -5.77 -14.65
C LEU A 200 -4.29 -6.93 -15.20
N HIS A 201 -4.63 -7.92 -14.36
CA HIS A 201 -5.55 -8.99 -14.71
C HIS A 201 -6.93 -8.43 -15.04
N CYS A 202 -7.52 -7.65 -14.15
CA CYS A 202 -8.82 -7.00 -14.34
C CYS A 202 -8.87 -6.11 -15.59
N LEU A 203 -7.81 -5.31 -15.83
CA LEU A 203 -7.72 -4.49 -17.05
C LEU A 203 -7.80 -5.34 -18.32
N ARG A 204 -7.13 -6.51 -18.37
CA ARG A 204 -7.15 -7.43 -19.50
C ARG A 204 -8.47 -8.17 -19.64
N ALA A 205 -9.08 -8.57 -18.51
CA ALA A 205 -10.38 -9.23 -18.49
C ALA A 205 -11.54 -8.31 -18.95
N GLY A 206 -11.30 -6.99 -18.94
CA GLY A 206 -12.33 -6.02 -19.26
C GLY A 206 -13.19 -5.62 -18.08
N ASP A 207 -12.74 -5.93 -16.86
CA ASP A 207 -13.47 -5.61 -15.64
C ASP A 207 -13.60 -4.10 -15.43
N GLU A 208 -14.68 -3.69 -14.79
CA GLU A 208 -14.98 -2.33 -14.38
C GLU A 208 -15.58 -2.31 -12.97
N GLY A 209 -15.75 -1.12 -12.39
CA GLY A 209 -16.28 -0.96 -11.05
C GLY A 209 -15.19 -0.86 -10.00
N SER A 210 -15.30 -1.61 -8.90
CA SER A 210 -14.35 -1.47 -7.79
C SER A 210 -14.19 -2.75 -6.99
N PHE A 211 -13.00 -2.95 -6.40
CA PHE A 211 -12.68 -4.10 -5.57
C PHE A 211 -11.92 -3.69 -4.31
N VAL A 212 -12.33 -4.23 -3.17
CA VAL A 212 -11.52 -4.24 -1.94
C VAL A 212 -10.41 -5.28 -2.11
N VAL A 213 -9.16 -4.87 -1.94
CA VAL A 213 -7.99 -5.69 -2.28
C VAL A 213 -7.07 -5.81 -1.06
N THR A 214 -7.21 -6.90 -0.32
CA THR A 214 -6.33 -7.29 0.79
C THR A 214 -6.12 -8.79 0.75
N SER A 215 -5.19 -9.33 1.53
CA SER A 215 -5.07 -10.78 1.60
C SER A 215 -6.33 -11.42 2.20
N PRO A 216 -6.68 -12.67 1.81
CA PRO A 216 -7.89 -13.33 2.27
C PRO A 216 -7.82 -13.69 3.78
N PRO A 217 -8.97 -13.98 4.42
CA PRO A 217 -8.98 -14.53 5.77
C PRO A 217 -8.11 -15.79 5.89
N GLY A 218 -7.39 -15.91 7.00
CA GLY A 218 -6.50 -17.06 7.23
C GLY A 218 -5.18 -17.03 6.46
N HIS A 219 -4.88 -15.94 5.76
CA HIS A 219 -3.65 -15.83 4.99
C HIS A 219 -2.41 -15.74 5.88
N SER A 220 -2.46 -14.97 6.97
CA SER A 220 -1.36 -14.86 7.94
C SER A 220 -1.84 -14.33 9.28
N SER A 221 -1.15 -14.73 10.34
CA SER A 221 -1.23 -14.13 11.66
C SER A 221 -0.01 -13.23 11.94
N PHE A 222 -0.08 -12.39 12.98
CA PHE A 222 1.09 -11.63 13.44
C PHE A 222 2.28 -12.53 13.75
N GLY A 223 2.03 -13.67 14.42
CA GLY A 223 3.06 -14.63 14.77
C GLY A 223 3.75 -15.24 13.55
N GLU A 224 2.99 -15.66 12.55
CA GLU A 224 3.52 -16.22 11.30
C GLU A 224 4.33 -15.17 10.52
N TRP A 225 3.81 -13.95 10.41
CA TRP A 225 4.49 -12.89 9.69
C TRP A 225 5.78 -12.43 10.39
N LEU A 226 5.73 -12.12 11.71
CA LEU A 226 6.93 -11.71 12.46
C LEU A 226 7.93 -12.85 12.61
N GLY A 227 7.44 -14.10 12.75
CA GLY A 227 8.28 -15.29 12.73
C GLY A 227 9.04 -15.44 11.41
N ALA A 228 8.38 -15.22 10.28
CA ALA A 228 9.02 -15.20 8.97
C ALA A 228 10.06 -14.08 8.86
N CYS A 229 9.74 -12.86 9.36
CA CYS A 229 10.70 -11.76 9.38
C CYS A 229 11.95 -12.08 10.24
N ALA A 230 11.76 -12.67 11.43
CA ALA A 230 12.85 -13.06 12.31
C ALA A 230 13.73 -14.16 11.69
N ALA A 231 13.10 -15.16 11.08
CA ALA A 231 13.81 -16.24 10.40
C ALA A 231 14.63 -15.73 9.20
N GLU A 232 14.05 -14.87 8.36
CA GLU A 232 14.70 -14.36 7.16
C GLU A 232 15.89 -13.44 7.49
N THR A 233 15.80 -12.63 8.54
CA THR A 233 16.90 -11.76 8.97
C THR A 233 18.06 -12.54 9.61
N GLY A 234 17.80 -13.72 10.18
CA GLY A 234 18.83 -14.63 10.69
C GLY A 234 19.65 -14.13 11.89
N ALA A 235 19.25 -13.03 12.53
CA ALA A 235 20.01 -12.36 13.60
C ALA A 235 19.72 -12.88 15.02
N GLY A 236 18.96 -13.96 15.18
CA GLY A 236 18.61 -14.54 16.47
C GLY A 236 17.70 -13.64 17.33
N ALA A 237 16.81 -12.86 16.70
CA ALA A 237 15.82 -12.05 17.39
C ALA A 237 14.79 -12.94 18.10
N GLU A 238 14.51 -12.64 19.37
CA GLU A 238 13.48 -13.30 20.18
C GLU A 238 12.28 -12.36 20.35
N LEU A 239 11.10 -12.79 19.85
CA LEU A 239 9.86 -12.02 19.95
C LEU A 239 9.29 -12.13 21.39
N VAL A 240 9.13 -10.99 22.05
CA VAL A 240 8.50 -10.87 23.38
C VAL A 240 7.13 -10.24 23.20
N TRP A 241 6.10 -11.05 23.31
CA TRP A 241 4.70 -10.62 23.07
C TRP A 241 4.17 -9.78 24.22
N ALA A 242 3.75 -8.56 23.92
CA ALA A 242 3.15 -7.60 24.84
C ALA A 242 1.67 -7.42 24.53
N GLY A 243 0.78 -7.73 25.46
CA GLY A 243 -0.66 -7.55 25.27
C GLY A 243 -1.05 -6.09 25.09
N ASP A 244 -2.19 -5.84 24.42
CA ASP A 244 -2.68 -4.50 24.06
C ASP A 244 -2.69 -3.54 25.28
N THR A 245 -3.14 -4.01 26.46
CA THR A 245 -3.16 -3.21 27.69
C THR A 245 -1.76 -2.74 28.11
N VAL A 246 -0.73 -3.58 27.96
CA VAL A 246 0.65 -3.22 28.30
C VAL A 246 1.18 -2.17 27.33
N LEU A 247 0.91 -2.34 26.04
CA LEU A 247 1.34 -1.40 25.01
C LEU A 247 0.67 -0.04 25.17
N GLN A 248 -0.64 -0.02 25.41
CA GLN A 248 -1.41 1.21 25.65
C GLN A 248 -0.92 1.94 26.93
N ALA A 249 -0.69 1.19 28.02
CA ALA A 249 -0.14 1.77 29.26
C ALA A 249 1.28 2.32 29.09
N ALA A 250 2.07 1.75 28.16
CA ALA A 250 3.38 2.26 27.80
C ALA A 250 3.34 3.43 26.79
N GLY A 251 2.16 3.89 26.38
CA GLY A 251 1.99 4.99 25.42
C GLY A 251 2.46 4.64 24.01
N VAL A 252 2.32 3.38 23.59
CA VAL A 252 2.64 2.97 22.22
C VAL A 252 1.48 3.36 21.32
N ASP A 253 1.80 4.15 20.31
CA ASP A 253 0.80 4.54 19.30
C ASP A 253 0.45 3.37 18.39
N GLU A 254 -0.85 3.19 18.15
CA GLU A 254 -1.32 2.26 17.13
C GLU A 254 -0.79 2.67 15.75
N TRP A 255 -0.55 1.74 14.85
CA TRP A 255 -0.05 1.91 13.47
C TRP A 255 1.38 2.40 13.35
N THR A 256 1.79 3.34 14.17
CA THR A 256 3.08 4.02 14.06
C THR A 256 4.08 3.53 15.08
N GLY A 257 3.70 3.34 16.33
CA GLY A 257 4.60 2.85 17.39
C GLY A 257 5.06 1.41 17.15
N LEU A 258 4.11 0.51 16.90
CA LEU A 258 4.40 -0.84 16.39
C LEU A 258 3.65 -1.02 15.07
N PRO A 259 4.36 -0.96 13.93
CA PRO A 259 3.74 -0.97 12.62
C PRO A 259 2.82 -2.18 12.40
N LEU A 260 1.66 -1.93 11.80
CA LEU A 260 0.57 -2.89 11.56
C LEU A 260 -0.19 -3.33 12.83
N TRP A 261 0.20 -2.87 14.01
CA TRP A 261 -0.57 -3.14 15.23
C TRP A 261 -1.69 -2.12 15.42
N ALA A 262 -2.87 -2.64 15.75
CA ALA A 262 -3.98 -1.91 16.35
C ALA A 262 -4.58 -2.77 17.45
N ALA A 263 -5.06 -2.19 18.54
CA ALA A 263 -5.64 -2.95 19.63
C ALA A 263 -6.88 -3.74 19.17
N ALA A 264 -7.13 -4.87 19.81
CA ALA A 264 -8.27 -5.73 19.47
C ALA A 264 -9.62 -5.07 19.76
N GLU A 265 -9.63 -4.16 20.73
CA GLU A 265 -10.79 -3.35 21.09
C GLU A 265 -10.46 -1.88 20.86
N GLY A 266 -11.44 -1.08 20.42
CA GLY A 266 -11.24 0.34 20.12
C GLY A 266 -11.70 0.73 18.73
N ASP A 267 -11.25 1.89 18.27
CA ASP A 267 -11.69 2.48 17.00
C ASP A 267 -11.13 1.77 15.76
N ALA A 268 -10.03 1.05 15.91
CA ALA A 268 -9.40 0.31 14.82
C ALA A 268 -9.65 -1.22 14.88
N ARG A 269 -10.64 -1.68 15.66
CA ARG A 269 -10.90 -3.12 15.91
C ARG A 269 -11.15 -3.94 14.64
N ALA A 270 -11.74 -3.35 13.61
CA ALA A 270 -12.10 -4.02 12.36
C ALA A 270 -11.12 -3.74 11.21
N VAL A 271 -9.95 -3.22 11.50
CA VAL A 271 -8.96 -2.85 10.47
C VAL A 271 -8.57 -3.99 9.54
N TRP A 272 -8.63 -5.23 10.03
CA TRP A 272 -8.33 -6.44 9.27
C TRP A 272 -9.60 -7.12 8.71
N ASP A 273 -10.79 -6.56 8.98
CA ASP A 273 -12.06 -7.15 8.60
C ASP A 273 -12.57 -6.52 7.29
N ALA A 274 -12.02 -7.00 6.18
CA ALA A 274 -12.43 -6.60 4.85
C ALA A 274 -12.93 -7.82 4.06
N ASP A 275 -14.10 -7.75 3.46
CA ASP A 275 -14.59 -8.78 2.54
C ASP A 275 -13.94 -8.60 1.17
N VAL A 276 -13.24 -9.60 0.73
CA VAL A 276 -12.53 -9.66 -0.56
C VAL A 276 -13.12 -10.69 -1.51
N ALA A 277 -14.32 -11.17 -1.24
CA ALA A 277 -14.96 -12.21 -2.05
C ALA A 277 -15.09 -11.77 -3.53
N GLY A 278 -15.41 -10.48 -3.78
CA GLY A 278 -15.45 -9.92 -5.13
C GLY A 278 -14.09 -10.00 -5.83
N ALA A 279 -13.02 -9.58 -5.17
CA ALA A 279 -11.68 -9.63 -5.73
C ALA A 279 -11.19 -11.08 -5.97
N LEU A 280 -11.49 -12.01 -5.03
CA LEU A 280 -11.15 -13.43 -5.21
C LEU A 280 -11.90 -14.05 -6.39
N ALA A 281 -13.18 -13.74 -6.53
CA ALA A 281 -13.99 -14.21 -7.66
C ALA A 281 -13.50 -13.64 -9.00
N ALA A 282 -12.96 -12.41 -8.99
CA ALA A 282 -12.33 -11.77 -10.13
C ALA A 282 -10.85 -12.16 -10.35
N GLY A 283 -10.34 -13.15 -9.61
CA GLY A 283 -9.00 -13.72 -9.85
C GLY A 283 -7.87 -13.11 -9.02
N LEU A 284 -8.15 -12.49 -7.88
CA LEU A 284 -7.10 -12.10 -6.93
C LEU A 284 -6.38 -13.35 -6.41
N VAL A 285 -5.07 -13.38 -6.56
CA VAL A 285 -4.18 -14.39 -5.98
C VAL A 285 -3.15 -13.68 -5.10
N CYS A 286 -3.01 -14.14 -3.87
CA CYS A 286 -2.01 -13.62 -2.94
C CYS A 286 -0.87 -14.63 -2.76
N ARG A 287 0.38 -14.17 -2.89
CA ARG A 287 1.57 -14.99 -2.62
C ARG A 287 1.70 -15.30 -1.13
N PRO A 288 2.34 -16.41 -0.76
CA PRO A 288 2.64 -16.70 0.65
C PRO A 288 3.38 -15.53 1.31
N VAL A 289 3.01 -15.20 2.56
CA VAL A 289 3.60 -14.07 3.29
C VAL A 289 5.13 -14.20 3.45
N GLN A 290 5.63 -15.45 3.55
CA GLN A 290 7.06 -15.75 3.62
C GLN A 290 7.81 -15.29 2.36
N GLU A 291 7.20 -15.39 1.19
CA GLU A 291 7.77 -14.91 -0.07
C GLU A 291 7.87 -13.38 -0.06
N THR A 292 6.81 -12.69 0.36
CA THR A 292 6.83 -11.23 0.53
C THR A 292 7.93 -10.79 1.49
N VAL A 293 8.07 -11.47 2.63
CA VAL A 293 9.09 -11.17 3.64
C VAL A 293 10.49 -11.37 3.08
N ARG A 294 10.76 -12.54 2.47
CA ARG A 294 12.06 -12.88 1.85
C ARG A 294 12.48 -11.84 0.81
N ASP A 295 11.60 -11.54 -0.12
CA ASP A 295 11.92 -10.65 -1.23
C ASP A 295 12.07 -9.20 -0.77
N THR A 296 11.29 -8.78 0.25
CA THR A 296 11.48 -7.46 0.88
C THR A 296 12.82 -7.37 1.59
N TRP A 297 13.23 -8.42 2.33
CA TRP A 297 14.52 -8.44 3.01
C TRP A 297 15.68 -8.45 2.01
N HIS A 298 15.59 -9.23 0.93
CA HIS A 298 16.61 -9.22 -0.10
C HIS A 298 16.83 -7.86 -0.73
N TRP A 299 15.77 -7.11 -0.96
CA TRP A 299 15.88 -5.72 -1.42
C TRP A 299 16.41 -4.79 -0.33
N LEU A 300 15.88 -4.88 0.90
CA LEU A 300 16.15 -3.94 1.98
C LEU A 300 17.61 -3.98 2.45
N LYS A 301 18.24 -5.15 2.49
CA LYS A 301 19.64 -5.31 2.91
C LYS A 301 20.61 -4.61 1.97
N ASP A 302 20.27 -4.50 0.67
CA ASP A 302 21.11 -3.89 -0.36
C ASP A 302 20.75 -2.39 -0.57
N ALA A 303 19.53 -1.99 -0.18
CA ALA A 303 19.05 -0.62 -0.30
C ALA A 303 18.27 -0.21 0.97
N PRO A 304 18.96 -0.02 2.11
CA PRO A 304 18.31 0.26 3.39
C PRO A 304 17.53 1.58 3.34
N VAL A 305 16.31 1.55 3.88
CA VAL A 305 15.49 2.74 4.05
C VAL A 305 16.01 3.50 5.26
N PRO A 306 16.32 4.81 5.14
CA PRO A 306 16.87 5.59 6.23
C PRO A 306 15.91 5.65 7.44
N ALA A 307 16.46 5.47 8.63
CA ALA A 307 15.76 5.71 9.89
C ALA A 307 16.14 7.08 10.47
N ASP A 308 15.23 7.66 11.26
CA ASP A 308 15.49 8.87 12.02
C ASP A 308 16.39 8.59 13.25
N ALA A 309 16.70 9.64 14.04
CA ALA A 309 17.53 9.53 15.24
C ALA A 309 16.95 8.61 16.33
N GLU A 310 15.64 8.34 16.29
CA GLU A 310 14.93 7.45 17.19
C GLU A 310 14.78 6.02 16.62
N GLY A 311 15.40 5.75 15.45
CA GLY A 311 15.36 4.46 14.79
C GLY A 311 14.02 4.13 14.12
N ARG A 312 13.18 5.13 13.86
CA ARG A 312 11.90 5.01 13.16
C ARG A 312 12.09 5.25 11.66
N ILE A 313 11.30 4.56 10.85
CA ILE A 313 11.25 4.77 9.39
C ILE A 313 9.97 5.52 9.05
N ASN A 314 10.08 6.73 8.55
CA ASN A 314 8.94 7.62 8.27
C ASN A 314 7.97 7.75 9.47
N GLY A 315 8.50 7.89 10.67
CA GLY A 315 7.73 7.99 11.91
C GLY A 315 7.16 6.64 12.41
N HIS A 316 7.42 5.54 11.72
CA HIS A 316 7.01 4.20 12.14
C HIS A 316 8.12 3.51 12.93
N GLY A 317 7.75 2.89 14.03
CA GLY A 317 8.64 2.09 14.85
C GLY A 317 8.71 2.52 16.30
N LEU A 318 9.09 1.59 17.15
CA LEU A 318 9.23 1.78 18.60
C LEU A 318 10.62 2.33 18.92
N PRO A 319 10.73 3.48 19.59
CA PRO A 319 12.02 3.98 20.04
C PRO A 319 12.72 2.99 20.95
N PRO A 320 14.05 2.80 20.85
CA PRO A 320 14.79 1.81 21.63
C PRO A 320 14.65 1.99 23.15
N GLN A 321 14.48 3.22 23.63
CA GLN A 321 14.26 3.50 25.05
C GLN A 321 12.89 3.00 25.51
N GLN A 322 11.86 3.24 24.74
CA GLN A 322 10.48 2.78 25.04
C GLN A 322 10.40 1.26 24.96
N GLU A 323 11.05 0.63 23.97
CA GLU A 323 11.13 -0.83 23.86
C GLU A 323 11.77 -1.46 25.11
N ARG A 324 12.90 -0.93 25.60
CA ARG A 324 13.54 -1.39 26.84
C ARG A 324 12.63 -1.23 28.06
N GLN A 325 11.85 -0.16 28.14
CA GLN A 325 10.91 0.04 29.26
C GLN A 325 9.81 -1.03 29.25
N ILE A 326 9.26 -1.35 28.07
CA ILE A 326 8.24 -2.40 27.93
C ILE A 326 8.84 -3.77 28.29
N LEU A 327 10.04 -4.10 27.81
CA LEU A 327 10.70 -5.36 28.13
C LEU A 327 10.91 -5.52 29.64
N ARG A 328 11.37 -4.48 30.34
CA ARG A 328 11.51 -4.48 31.80
C ARG A 328 10.18 -4.69 32.53
N ALA A 329 9.11 -4.03 32.05
CA ALA A 329 7.77 -4.20 32.62
C ALA A 329 7.24 -5.64 32.44
N LEU A 330 7.71 -6.34 31.43
CA LEU A 330 7.43 -7.76 31.18
C LEU A 330 8.41 -8.73 31.89
N GLY A 331 9.31 -8.21 32.75
CA GLY A 331 10.31 -9.02 33.42
C GLY A 331 11.43 -9.58 32.55
N ARG A 332 11.68 -8.92 31.39
CA ARG A 332 12.73 -9.29 30.43
C ARG A 332 13.84 -8.22 30.46
N ASN A 333 15.09 -8.66 30.62
CA ASN A 333 16.28 -7.79 30.74
C ASN A 333 17.25 -8.08 29.58
#